data_a48b1624689ed5d894159e2041bc4148
#
_entry.id   a48b1624689ed5d894159e2041bc4148
#
_cell.length_a   1.000
_cell.length_b   1.000
_cell.length_c   1.000
_cell.angle_alpha   90.00
_cell.angle_beta   90.00
_cell.angle_gamma   90.00
#
_symmetry.space_group_name_H-M   'P 1'
#
loop_
_entity.id
_entity.type
_entity.pdbx_description
1 polymer ?
#
loop_
_entity_poly.entity_id
_entity_poly.type
_entity_poly.pdbx_seq_one_letter_code
_entity_poly.pdbx_strand_id
1 'polypeptide(L)'
;MPHYHKTALATLLATLFLNTQAQAEVGAPEKEELKLGFIKLTDMAPLAVAYEKGYFEDEGLYVTLEAQANWKVLLDRVIDGQLDGAHMLAGQPIGATIGLGTKAEVVTAFSMDLNGKAVTVSNAIWEKMKPHVAKGNDGKPLHPITAAALKPVLQAEKEQGKPVNFGMVFPLSTHNYMLRYWLAAGGVNPGFYAPAKGDNSGQQQADVLLSVTPPPQMPATLEAGTISGYSVGEPWNQAAVAKGIGVPVISDDLIWKNNPDKVFGVTKAFADKYPNTHIHLVKALIRAAYWLDQNNNANRAEAVSIIARPNYVGADAKVIANSMTGTFEYEKGDKRPAPDFNVFFRHHATYPYYSDAVWYMTQMRRWGQIAEAKPDSWYAEMAKKVYRPDVYAIAAKELIAEGKMKASDFPDFAKESGYKPADSNFIDGVSYDGHKPNDYLKQFAIGLKGDQKL
;
A
#
# COMPACT_ATOMS: atom_id res chain seq x y z
N MET A 1 44.21 58.65 -58.63
CA MET A 1 42.76 58.39 -58.35
C MET A 1 42.66 57.14 -57.48
N PRO A 2 42.33 57.18 -56.22
CA PRO A 2 42.27 56.04 -55.37
C PRO A 2 40.82 55.55 -55.27
N HIS A 3 40.60 54.20 -55.43
CA HIS A 3 39.34 53.52 -55.27
C HIS A 3 39.10 53.22 -53.79
N TYR A 4 37.95 53.70 -53.25
CA TYR A 4 37.44 53.33 -51.93
C TYR A 4 36.71 52.00 -51.99
N HIS A 5 37.16 50.98 -51.27
CA HIS A 5 36.43 49.84 -50.96
C HIS A 5 35.59 50.04 -49.71
N LYS A 6 34.27 49.96 -49.82
CA LYS A 6 33.33 49.92 -48.71
C LYS A 6 33.17 48.48 -48.23
N THR A 7 33.69 48.19 -47.07
CA THR A 7 33.45 46.93 -46.37
C THR A 7 32.12 47.07 -45.58
N ALA A 8 31.13 46.31 -45.99
CA ALA A 8 29.87 46.22 -45.23
C ALA A 8 30.03 45.15 -44.11
N LEU A 9 29.90 45.61 -42.88
CA LEU A 9 29.88 44.74 -41.67
C LEU A 9 28.46 44.24 -41.47
N ALA A 10 28.22 42.95 -41.79
CA ALA A 10 26.94 42.30 -41.51
C ALA A 10 26.94 41.81 -40.06
N THR A 11 26.17 42.45 -39.19
CA THR A 11 25.93 42.04 -37.83
C THR A 11 24.88 40.95 -37.82
N LEU A 12 25.30 39.72 -37.56
CA LEU A 12 24.40 38.56 -37.42
C LEU A 12 23.84 38.60 -35.99
N LEU A 13 22.60 39.06 -35.81
CA LEU A 13 21.84 38.87 -34.56
C LEU A 13 21.35 37.41 -34.52
N ALA A 14 22.03 36.59 -33.75
CA ALA A 14 21.53 35.27 -33.37
C ALA A 14 20.48 35.44 -32.25
N THR A 15 19.23 35.46 -32.62
CA THR A 15 18.10 35.33 -31.68
C THR A 15 18.06 33.88 -31.14
N LEU A 16 18.59 33.67 -29.94
CA LEU A 16 18.35 32.46 -29.17
C LEU A 16 16.85 32.43 -28.82
N PHE A 17 16.07 31.66 -29.56
CA PHE A 17 14.76 31.20 -29.09
C PHE A 17 15.02 30.22 -27.96
N LEU A 18 14.96 30.67 -26.71
CA LEU A 18 14.71 29.83 -25.56
C LEU A 18 13.31 29.25 -25.72
N ASN A 19 13.23 28.03 -26.22
CA ASN A 19 12.03 27.24 -26.11
C ASN A 19 11.82 26.90 -24.63
N THR A 20 11.31 27.85 -23.85
CA THR A 20 10.59 27.53 -22.62
C THR A 20 9.31 26.84 -23.09
N GLN A 21 9.27 25.53 -23.04
CA GLN A 21 7.97 24.83 -23.04
C GLN A 21 7.23 25.38 -21.82
N ALA A 22 6.34 26.33 -22.03
CA ALA A 22 5.39 26.76 -21.03
C ALA A 22 4.58 25.50 -20.67
N GLN A 23 4.88 24.91 -19.51
CA GLN A 23 4.03 23.87 -18.94
C GLN A 23 2.70 24.56 -18.70
N ALA A 24 1.62 24.03 -19.28
CA ALA A 24 0.30 24.60 -19.08
C ALA A 24 0.04 24.68 -17.58
N GLU A 25 -0.24 25.89 -17.09
CA GLU A 25 -0.59 26.13 -15.70
C GLU A 25 -1.82 25.28 -15.33
N VAL A 26 -1.78 24.62 -14.18
CA VAL A 26 -2.91 23.83 -13.69
C VAL A 26 -4.06 24.80 -13.40
N GLY A 27 -5.21 24.59 -14.05
CA GLY A 27 -6.40 25.42 -13.85
C GLY A 27 -7.07 25.19 -12.50
N ALA A 28 -8.07 26.00 -12.19
CA ALA A 28 -8.91 25.78 -11.01
C ALA A 28 -9.59 24.40 -11.08
N PRO A 29 -9.96 23.79 -9.91
CA PRO A 29 -10.71 22.55 -9.88
C PRO A 29 -12.01 22.65 -10.67
N GLU A 30 -12.31 21.67 -11.51
CA GLU A 30 -13.58 21.59 -12.25
C GLU A 30 -14.75 21.17 -11.37
N LYS A 31 -14.44 20.45 -10.30
CA LYS A 31 -15.37 20.01 -9.26
C LYS A 31 -14.77 20.28 -7.89
N GLU A 32 -15.37 21.18 -7.14
CA GLU A 32 -14.86 21.62 -5.84
C GLU A 32 -15.39 20.77 -4.68
N GLU A 33 -16.66 20.35 -4.71
CA GLU A 33 -17.27 19.52 -3.67
C GLU A 33 -17.02 18.04 -3.93
N LEU A 34 -16.37 17.35 -3.00
CA LEU A 34 -15.95 15.96 -3.15
C LEU A 34 -16.35 15.12 -1.94
N LYS A 35 -16.74 13.87 -2.20
CA LYS A 35 -16.94 12.82 -1.19
C LYS A 35 -15.87 11.77 -1.33
N LEU A 36 -15.06 11.60 -0.29
CA LEU A 36 -13.95 10.65 -0.28
C LEU A 36 -14.16 9.58 0.78
N GLY A 37 -13.98 8.31 0.37
CA GLY A 37 -14.18 7.16 1.25
C GLY A 37 -12.90 6.70 1.93
N PHE A 38 -13.04 6.10 3.12
CA PHE A 38 -11.92 5.46 3.80
C PHE A 38 -12.37 4.28 4.68
N ILE A 39 -11.44 3.43 5.05
CA ILE A 39 -11.60 2.40 6.08
C ILE A 39 -10.90 2.87 7.36
N LYS A 40 -11.43 2.53 8.52
CA LYS A 40 -10.90 2.89 9.85
C LYS A 40 -9.58 2.17 10.15
N LEU A 41 -8.50 2.73 9.62
CA LEU A 41 -7.11 2.28 9.74
C LEU A 41 -6.19 3.49 9.88
N THR A 42 -5.03 3.34 10.50
CA THR A 42 -4.08 4.45 10.68
C THR A 42 -3.55 5.00 9.36
N ASP A 43 -3.50 4.17 8.32
CA ASP A 43 -3.04 4.54 6.98
C ASP A 43 -3.99 5.49 6.21
N MET A 44 -5.19 5.76 6.74
CA MET A 44 -6.05 6.85 6.26
C MET A 44 -5.57 8.24 6.71
N ALA A 45 -4.54 8.32 7.55
CA ALA A 45 -4.08 9.56 8.14
C ALA A 45 -3.82 10.71 7.14
N PRO A 46 -3.29 10.48 5.92
CA PRO A 46 -3.15 11.57 4.95
C PRO A 46 -4.47 12.27 4.61
N LEU A 47 -5.60 11.54 4.55
CA LEU A 47 -6.92 12.14 4.32
C LEU A 47 -7.36 13.00 5.51
N ALA A 48 -7.25 12.48 6.72
CA ALA A 48 -7.63 13.20 7.94
C ALA A 48 -6.77 14.45 8.15
N VAL A 49 -5.45 14.35 7.93
CA VAL A 49 -4.52 15.47 8.05
C VAL A 49 -4.80 16.52 6.99
N ALA A 50 -5.03 16.14 5.72
CA ALA A 50 -5.36 17.08 4.66
C ALA A 50 -6.64 17.87 4.99
N TYR A 51 -7.62 17.21 5.58
CA TYR A 51 -8.88 17.84 6.02
C TYR A 51 -8.65 18.78 7.22
N GLU A 52 -8.05 18.29 8.29
CA GLU A 52 -7.92 19.05 9.57
C GLU A 52 -6.89 20.19 9.49
N LYS A 53 -5.91 20.08 8.58
CA LYS A 53 -4.91 21.14 8.34
C LYS A 53 -5.32 22.14 7.25
N GLY A 54 -6.52 21.97 6.66
CA GLY A 54 -7.02 22.85 5.61
C GLY A 54 -6.33 22.70 4.25
N TYR A 55 -5.61 21.58 4.01
CA TYR A 55 -4.86 21.42 2.75
C TYR A 55 -5.79 21.20 1.55
N PHE A 56 -6.97 20.61 1.75
CA PHE A 56 -7.98 20.53 0.70
C PHE A 56 -8.53 21.92 0.35
N GLU A 57 -8.85 22.73 1.36
CA GLU A 57 -9.38 24.09 1.19
C GLU A 57 -8.35 25.01 0.51
N ASP A 58 -7.07 24.88 0.87
CA ASP A 58 -5.96 25.60 0.20
C ASP A 58 -5.88 25.31 -1.29
N GLU A 59 -6.35 24.14 -1.72
CA GLU A 59 -6.41 23.69 -3.11
C GLU A 59 -7.80 23.93 -3.76
N GLY A 60 -8.69 24.67 -3.08
CA GLY A 60 -10.05 24.97 -3.58
C GLY A 60 -11.00 23.79 -3.55
N LEU A 61 -10.77 22.81 -2.65
CA LEU A 61 -11.58 21.60 -2.53
C LEU A 61 -12.33 21.56 -1.20
N TYR A 62 -13.63 21.27 -1.28
CA TYR A 62 -14.50 21.11 -0.11
C TYR A 62 -14.86 19.62 0.04
N VAL A 63 -14.13 18.95 0.93
CA VAL A 63 -14.15 17.50 1.06
C VAL A 63 -15.04 17.04 2.21
N THR A 64 -15.86 16.02 1.96
CA THR A 64 -16.53 15.22 2.99
C THR A 64 -15.83 13.86 3.05
N LEU A 65 -15.39 13.45 4.23
CA LEU A 65 -14.78 12.13 4.47
C LEU A 65 -15.84 11.17 5.02
N GLU A 66 -16.01 10.02 4.37
CA GLU A 66 -17.00 9.00 4.74
C GLU A 66 -16.34 7.66 5.06
N ALA A 67 -16.46 7.20 6.31
CA ALA A 67 -16.04 5.86 6.68
C ALA A 67 -16.93 4.80 6.02
N GLN A 68 -16.30 3.76 5.48
CA GLN A 68 -16.99 2.66 4.81
C GLN A 68 -16.91 1.37 5.66
N ALA A 69 -17.89 0.50 5.48
CA ALA A 69 -18.02 -0.74 6.28
C ALA A 69 -16.93 -1.78 5.94
N ASN A 70 -16.55 -1.87 4.67
CA ASN A 70 -15.55 -2.80 4.17
C ASN A 70 -15.02 -2.38 2.80
N TRP A 71 -13.97 -3.07 2.33
CA TRP A 71 -13.29 -2.76 1.08
C TRP A 71 -14.14 -2.95 -0.17
N LYS A 72 -15.06 -3.93 -0.17
CA LYS A 72 -15.95 -4.15 -1.32
C LYS A 72 -16.93 -3.00 -1.48
N VAL A 73 -17.59 -2.60 -0.39
CA VAL A 73 -18.52 -1.46 -0.39
C VAL A 73 -17.82 -0.18 -0.82
N LEU A 74 -16.61 0.05 -0.33
CA LEU A 74 -15.81 1.22 -0.69
C LEU A 74 -15.55 1.29 -2.20
N LEU A 75 -15.07 0.19 -2.79
CA LEU A 75 -14.76 0.12 -4.22
C LEU A 75 -16.04 0.29 -5.07
N ASP A 76 -17.12 -0.42 -4.72
CA ASP A 76 -18.40 -0.33 -5.44
C ASP A 76 -18.93 1.10 -5.45
N ARG A 77 -18.87 1.80 -4.31
CA ARG A 77 -19.32 3.20 -4.21
C ARG A 77 -18.47 4.19 -5.03
N VAL A 78 -17.18 3.91 -5.22
CA VAL A 78 -16.33 4.70 -6.13
C VAL A 78 -16.69 4.40 -7.58
N ILE A 79 -16.87 3.14 -7.95
CA ILE A 79 -17.25 2.74 -9.31
C ILE A 79 -18.60 3.33 -9.70
N ASP A 80 -19.57 3.32 -8.78
CA ASP A 80 -20.92 3.85 -8.99
C ASP A 80 -21.01 5.39 -8.91
N GLY A 81 -19.89 6.08 -8.61
CA GLY A 81 -19.85 7.54 -8.49
C GLY A 81 -20.51 8.11 -7.24
N GLN A 82 -20.82 7.28 -6.23
CA GLN A 82 -21.30 7.74 -4.92
C GLN A 82 -20.18 8.34 -4.08
N LEU A 83 -18.93 7.92 -4.34
CA LEU A 83 -17.70 8.52 -3.86
C LEU A 83 -16.89 8.98 -5.06
N ASP A 84 -16.25 10.15 -4.94
CA ASP A 84 -15.38 10.71 -5.99
C ASP A 84 -14.01 10.04 -6.00
N GLY A 85 -13.57 9.53 -4.87
CA GLY A 85 -12.33 8.80 -4.70
C GLY A 85 -12.25 8.16 -3.32
N ALA A 86 -11.25 7.36 -3.08
CA ALA A 86 -11.11 6.70 -1.80
C ALA A 86 -9.68 6.21 -1.50
N HIS A 87 -9.40 6.08 -0.20
CA HIS A 87 -8.38 5.23 0.36
C HIS A 87 -8.66 3.78 -0.04
N MET A 88 -7.79 3.18 -0.84
CA MET A 88 -7.98 1.84 -1.42
C MET A 88 -6.82 0.91 -1.11
N LEU A 89 -7.11 -0.38 -1.08
CA LEU A 89 -6.08 -1.40 -1.24
C LEU A 89 -5.46 -1.25 -2.64
N ALA A 90 -4.13 -1.26 -2.74
CA ALA A 90 -3.46 -1.06 -4.02
C ALA A 90 -3.86 -2.11 -5.09
N GLY A 91 -4.23 -3.32 -4.66
CA GLY A 91 -4.73 -4.35 -5.56
C GLY A 91 -6.15 -4.11 -6.10
N GLN A 92 -6.95 -3.21 -5.51
CA GLN A 92 -8.32 -2.96 -5.96
C GLN A 92 -8.39 -2.24 -7.32
N PRO A 93 -7.68 -1.12 -7.56
CA PRO A 93 -7.64 -0.51 -8.89
C PRO A 93 -7.12 -1.46 -9.97
N ILE A 94 -6.07 -2.22 -9.63
CA ILE A 94 -5.47 -3.20 -10.55
C ILE A 94 -6.48 -4.30 -10.87
N GLY A 95 -7.06 -4.92 -9.83
CA GLY A 95 -8.02 -6.01 -9.99
C GLY A 95 -9.26 -5.59 -10.79
N ALA A 96 -9.84 -4.43 -10.50
CA ALA A 96 -10.97 -3.88 -11.24
C ALA A 96 -10.61 -3.69 -12.73
N THR A 97 -9.43 -3.12 -13.02
CA THR A 97 -8.99 -2.86 -14.39
C THR A 97 -8.74 -4.15 -15.20
N ILE A 98 -8.17 -5.18 -14.58
CA ILE A 98 -7.92 -6.48 -15.25
C ILE A 98 -9.11 -7.43 -15.20
N GLY A 99 -10.20 -7.08 -14.50
CA GLY A 99 -11.45 -7.84 -14.45
C GLY A 99 -11.49 -8.93 -13.39
N LEU A 100 -10.78 -8.76 -12.28
CA LEU A 100 -10.92 -9.58 -11.08
C LEU A 100 -12.03 -8.99 -10.19
N GLY A 101 -13.21 -9.58 -10.23
CA GLY A 101 -14.44 -9.05 -9.62
C GLY A 101 -15.17 -8.08 -10.54
N THR A 102 -15.69 -6.98 -10.02
CA THR A 102 -16.35 -5.93 -10.82
C THR A 102 -15.33 -5.27 -11.74
N LYS A 103 -15.56 -5.36 -13.06
CA LYS A 103 -14.66 -4.73 -14.05
C LYS A 103 -14.96 -3.25 -14.16
N ALA A 104 -13.95 -2.43 -13.90
CA ALA A 104 -14.00 -0.98 -14.04
C ALA A 104 -12.59 -0.41 -14.21
N GLU A 105 -12.46 0.70 -14.92
CA GLU A 105 -11.18 1.41 -15.02
C GLU A 105 -11.00 2.33 -13.79
N VAL A 106 -10.13 1.94 -12.89
CA VAL A 106 -9.77 2.70 -11.69
C VAL A 106 -8.28 3.01 -11.72
N VAL A 107 -7.92 4.26 -11.43
CA VAL A 107 -6.53 4.74 -11.50
C VAL A 107 -6.09 5.34 -10.18
N THR A 108 -4.79 5.39 -9.98
CA THR A 108 -4.18 6.08 -8.84
C THR A 108 -3.00 6.92 -9.25
N ALA A 109 -2.92 8.13 -8.72
CA ALA A 109 -1.80 9.04 -8.86
C ALA A 109 -1.06 9.26 -7.52
N PHE A 110 -1.43 8.52 -6.46
CA PHE A 110 -0.89 8.71 -5.14
C PHE A 110 -0.86 7.41 -4.35
N SER A 111 0.33 6.98 -3.96
CA SER A 111 0.53 5.91 -2.97
C SER A 111 0.41 6.51 -1.56
N MET A 112 -0.36 5.90 -0.67
CA MET A 112 -0.69 6.52 0.61
C MET A 112 0.35 6.24 1.69
N ASP A 113 0.98 5.07 1.64
CA ASP A 113 1.96 4.66 2.65
C ASP A 113 2.81 3.46 2.22
N LEU A 114 3.86 3.22 3.02
CA LEU A 114 4.65 2.00 3.01
C LEU A 114 4.51 1.30 4.37
N ASN A 115 4.56 -0.04 4.37
CA ASN A 115 4.50 -0.88 5.56
C ASN A 115 3.16 -0.72 6.34
N GLY A 116 3.17 -0.77 7.66
CA GLY A 116 2.02 -0.44 8.51
C GLY A 116 1.08 -1.60 8.83
N LYS A 117 1.49 -2.84 8.56
CA LYS A 117 0.72 -4.07 8.80
C LYS A 117 1.50 -5.07 9.65
N ALA A 118 0.77 -6.01 10.24
CA ALA A 118 1.38 -7.14 10.94
C ALA A 118 0.52 -8.40 10.80
N VAL A 119 1.12 -9.54 11.07
CA VAL A 119 0.43 -10.81 11.30
C VAL A 119 0.34 -11.04 12.80
N THR A 120 -0.88 -11.12 13.31
CA THR A 120 -1.19 -11.38 14.72
C THR A 120 -1.80 -12.77 14.86
N VAL A 121 -1.36 -13.53 15.85
CA VAL A 121 -1.95 -14.83 16.21
C VAL A 121 -2.62 -14.74 17.57
N SER A 122 -3.59 -15.63 17.83
CA SER A 122 -4.20 -15.75 19.16
C SER A 122 -3.16 -16.21 20.19
N ASN A 123 -3.39 -15.88 21.46
CA ASN A 123 -2.53 -16.38 22.55
C ASN A 123 -2.39 -17.91 22.53
N ALA A 124 -3.47 -18.63 22.19
CA ALA A 124 -3.44 -20.10 22.12
C ALA A 124 -2.48 -20.61 21.03
N ILE A 125 -2.45 -19.95 19.87
CA ILE A 125 -1.49 -20.26 18.79
C ILE A 125 -0.09 -19.85 19.21
N TRP A 126 0.06 -18.66 19.81
CA TRP A 126 1.37 -18.16 20.24
C TRP A 126 2.06 -19.07 21.24
N GLU A 127 1.35 -19.56 22.26
CA GLU A 127 1.92 -20.48 23.24
C GLU A 127 2.43 -21.78 22.59
N LYS A 128 1.78 -22.25 21.54
CA LYS A 128 2.23 -23.41 20.75
C LYS A 128 3.40 -23.09 19.81
N MET A 129 3.50 -21.85 19.34
CA MET A 129 4.62 -21.41 18.50
C MET A 129 5.89 -21.13 19.28
N LYS A 130 5.78 -20.61 20.50
CA LYS A 130 6.94 -20.19 21.35
C LYS A 130 8.09 -21.20 21.41
N PRO A 131 7.85 -22.52 21.57
CA PRO A 131 8.94 -23.51 21.60
C PRO A 131 9.75 -23.61 20.30
N HIS A 132 9.21 -23.12 19.20
CA HIS A 132 9.82 -23.15 17.86
C HIS A 132 10.42 -21.81 17.44
N VAL A 133 10.40 -20.80 18.32
CA VAL A 133 10.93 -19.46 18.07
C VAL A 133 12.27 -19.30 18.76
N ALA A 134 13.27 -18.83 18.02
CA ALA A 134 14.56 -18.48 18.58
C ALA A 134 14.44 -17.29 19.55
N LYS A 135 15.25 -17.33 20.63
CA LYS A 135 15.28 -16.28 21.66
C LYS A 135 16.63 -15.60 21.69
N GLY A 136 16.61 -14.30 21.97
CA GLY A 136 17.80 -13.52 22.28
C GLY A 136 18.35 -13.82 23.68
N ASN A 137 19.49 -13.19 24.00
CA ASN A 137 20.12 -13.30 25.31
C ASN A 137 19.25 -12.73 26.44
N ASP A 138 18.31 -11.87 26.11
CA ASP A 138 17.32 -11.29 27.04
C ASP A 138 16.07 -12.18 27.23
N GLY A 139 16.06 -13.37 26.62
CA GLY A 139 14.94 -14.30 26.64
C GLY A 139 13.76 -13.95 25.79
N LYS A 140 13.79 -12.80 25.07
CA LYS A 140 12.73 -12.38 24.17
C LYS A 140 12.82 -13.05 22.80
N PRO A 141 11.69 -13.19 22.09
CA PRO A 141 11.70 -13.70 20.73
C PRO A 141 12.60 -12.86 19.81
N LEU A 142 13.39 -13.53 18.97
CA LEU A 142 14.15 -12.88 17.91
C LEU A 142 13.24 -12.68 16.69
N HIS A 143 13.25 -11.47 16.15
CA HIS A 143 12.57 -11.16 14.89
C HIS A 143 13.57 -11.02 13.74
N PRO A 144 13.16 -11.38 12.50
CA PRO A 144 11.82 -11.82 12.08
C PRO A 144 11.49 -13.25 12.52
N ILE A 145 10.26 -13.49 12.95
CA ILE A 145 9.75 -14.85 13.18
C ILE A 145 9.20 -15.37 11.86
N THR A 146 9.77 -16.44 11.33
CA THR A 146 9.29 -17.08 10.10
C THR A 146 8.10 -18.00 10.38
N ALA A 147 7.27 -18.24 9.38
CA ALA A 147 6.15 -19.17 9.50
C ALA A 147 6.57 -20.65 9.68
N ALA A 148 7.86 -20.94 9.59
CA ALA A 148 8.39 -22.24 9.98
C ALA A 148 8.08 -22.59 11.45
N ALA A 149 7.99 -21.57 12.33
CA ALA A 149 7.58 -21.77 13.73
C ALA A 149 6.07 -22.11 13.86
N LEU A 150 5.26 -21.73 12.91
CA LEU A 150 3.82 -22.05 12.86
C LEU A 150 3.56 -23.45 12.28
N LYS A 151 4.41 -23.95 11.40
CA LYS A 151 4.19 -25.20 10.66
C LYS A 151 3.89 -26.42 11.56
N PRO A 152 4.66 -26.70 12.63
CA PRO A 152 4.35 -27.83 13.53
C PRO A 152 3.03 -27.63 14.28
N VAL A 153 2.63 -26.37 14.55
CA VAL A 153 1.33 -26.08 15.19
C VAL A 153 0.19 -26.42 14.24
N LEU A 154 0.28 -26.01 12.96
CA LEU A 154 -0.73 -26.33 11.95
C LEU A 154 -0.91 -27.82 11.76
N GLN A 155 0.19 -28.59 11.77
CA GLN A 155 0.15 -30.03 11.65
C GLN A 155 -0.56 -30.67 12.85
N ALA A 156 -0.22 -30.26 14.07
CA ALA A 156 -0.83 -30.78 15.28
C ALA A 156 -2.32 -30.45 15.38
N GLU A 157 -2.73 -29.24 14.98
CA GLU A 157 -4.16 -28.85 14.94
C GLU A 157 -4.92 -29.64 13.90
N LYS A 158 -4.34 -29.86 12.72
CA LYS A 158 -4.93 -30.67 11.66
C LYS A 158 -5.16 -32.12 12.09
N GLU A 159 -4.20 -32.73 12.77
CA GLU A 159 -4.30 -34.09 13.32
C GLU A 159 -5.43 -34.21 14.36
N GLN A 160 -5.77 -33.13 15.05
CA GLN A 160 -6.89 -33.03 15.99
C GLN A 160 -8.24 -32.70 15.31
N GLY A 161 -8.26 -32.52 13.97
CA GLY A 161 -9.44 -32.11 13.23
C GLY A 161 -9.85 -30.65 13.46
N LYS A 162 -8.92 -29.81 13.90
CA LYS A 162 -9.12 -28.38 14.18
C LYS A 162 -8.37 -27.52 13.14
N PRO A 163 -8.94 -27.24 11.97
CA PRO A 163 -8.26 -26.43 10.98
C PRO A 163 -8.03 -25.01 11.51
N VAL A 164 -6.82 -24.52 11.31
CA VAL A 164 -6.45 -23.14 11.64
C VAL A 164 -6.94 -22.20 10.55
N ASN A 165 -7.65 -21.15 10.93
CA ASN A 165 -8.20 -20.14 10.04
C ASN A 165 -7.58 -18.77 10.36
N PHE A 166 -7.00 -18.10 9.35
CA PHE A 166 -6.50 -16.74 9.45
C PHE A 166 -7.42 -15.76 8.74
N GLY A 167 -7.64 -14.61 9.37
CA GLY A 167 -8.36 -13.50 8.77
C GLY A 167 -7.44 -12.70 7.83
N MET A 168 -7.97 -12.29 6.69
CA MET A 168 -7.38 -11.27 5.83
C MET A 168 -8.48 -10.32 5.36
N VAL A 169 -8.12 -9.10 4.96
CA VAL A 169 -9.12 -8.03 4.79
C VAL A 169 -9.86 -8.08 3.46
N PHE A 170 -9.23 -8.61 2.42
CA PHE A 170 -9.80 -8.74 1.08
C PHE A 170 -8.87 -9.58 0.17
N PRO A 171 -9.38 -10.36 -0.81
CA PRO A 171 -8.55 -11.19 -1.70
C PRO A 171 -7.50 -10.42 -2.51
N LEU A 172 -7.78 -9.16 -2.88
CA LEU A 172 -6.87 -8.28 -3.63
C LEU A 172 -6.11 -7.31 -2.72
N SER A 173 -5.77 -7.74 -1.50
CA SER A 173 -5.09 -6.89 -0.52
C SER A 173 -3.63 -7.26 -0.34
N THR A 174 -2.80 -6.26 -0.03
CA THR A 174 -1.43 -6.47 0.43
C THR A 174 -1.39 -7.38 1.66
N HIS A 175 -2.38 -7.26 2.56
CA HIS A 175 -2.53 -8.15 3.73
C HIS A 175 -2.61 -9.62 3.33
N ASN A 176 -3.45 -9.95 2.34
CA ASN A 176 -3.56 -11.31 1.81
C ASN A 176 -2.24 -11.77 1.18
N TYR A 177 -1.62 -10.93 0.36
CA TYR A 177 -0.38 -11.29 -0.32
C TYR A 177 0.82 -11.40 0.64
N MET A 178 0.95 -10.52 1.63
CA MET A 178 2.00 -10.58 2.63
C MET A 178 1.82 -11.77 3.59
N LEU A 179 0.58 -12.07 3.99
CA LEU A 179 0.27 -13.27 4.78
C LEU A 179 0.65 -14.54 4.01
N ARG A 180 0.24 -14.65 2.75
CA ARG A 180 0.59 -15.77 1.88
C ARG A 180 2.09 -15.87 1.63
N TYR A 181 2.77 -14.72 1.48
CA TYR A 181 4.20 -14.65 1.30
C TYR A 181 4.93 -15.20 2.54
N TRP A 182 4.59 -14.71 3.73
CA TRP A 182 5.17 -15.15 4.99
C TRP A 182 4.95 -16.64 5.25
N LEU A 183 3.73 -17.13 5.05
CA LEU A 183 3.39 -18.55 5.18
C LEU A 183 4.26 -19.39 4.25
N ALA A 184 4.30 -19.06 2.97
CA ALA A 184 5.04 -19.80 1.94
C ALA A 184 6.56 -19.77 2.17
N ALA A 185 7.12 -18.63 2.60
CA ALA A 185 8.53 -18.50 2.95
C ALA A 185 8.93 -19.41 4.13
N GLY A 186 7.98 -19.71 5.04
CA GLY A 186 8.14 -20.69 6.11
C GLY A 186 7.79 -22.14 5.75
N GLY A 187 7.50 -22.41 4.48
CA GLY A 187 7.15 -23.74 3.98
C GLY A 187 5.71 -24.19 4.29
N VAL A 188 4.81 -23.22 4.53
CA VAL A 188 3.37 -23.45 4.71
C VAL A 188 2.65 -23.06 3.42
N ASN A 189 1.85 -23.98 2.86
CA ASN A 189 1.06 -23.68 1.67
C ASN A 189 -0.21 -22.92 2.05
N PRO A 190 -0.38 -21.64 1.64
CA PRO A 190 -1.58 -20.85 1.97
C PRO A 190 -2.78 -21.17 1.08
N GLY A 191 -2.63 -22.09 0.12
CA GLY A 191 -3.64 -22.42 -0.89
C GLY A 191 -3.61 -21.50 -2.12
N PHE A 192 -4.47 -21.84 -3.08
CA PHE A 192 -4.53 -21.18 -4.39
C PHE A 192 -5.97 -20.84 -4.76
N TYR A 193 -6.13 -19.76 -5.51
CA TYR A 193 -7.35 -19.44 -6.24
C TYR A 193 -7.39 -20.25 -7.54
N ALA A 194 -8.55 -20.75 -7.90
CA ALA A 194 -8.74 -21.48 -9.16
C ALA A 194 -10.02 -21.05 -9.87
N PRO A 195 -10.11 -19.76 -10.31
CA PRO A 195 -11.31 -19.19 -10.91
C PRO A 195 -11.79 -19.93 -12.16
N ALA A 196 -10.88 -20.49 -12.95
CA ALA A 196 -11.22 -21.30 -14.11
C ALA A 196 -11.99 -22.60 -13.76
N LYS A 197 -11.91 -23.05 -12.50
CA LYS A 197 -12.66 -24.20 -11.95
C LYS A 197 -13.85 -23.77 -11.09
N GLY A 198 -14.18 -22.48 -11.07
CA GLY A 198 -15.26 -21.92 -10.25
C GLY A 198 -14.91 -21.73 -8.77
N ASP A 199 -13.64 -21.95 -8.38
CA ASP A 199 -13.18 -21.76 -7.01
C ASP A 199 -12.46 -20.41 -6.87
N ASN A 200 -13.09 -19.49 -6.17
CA ASN A 200 -12.57 -18.16 -5.85
C ASN A 200 -12.22 -17.99 -4.36
N SER A 201 -12.23 -19.09 -3.60
CA SER A 201 -11.96 -19.08 -2.15
C SER A 201 -10.47 -18.89 -1.80
N GLY A 202 -9.57 -19.31 -2.71
CA GLY A 202 -8.12 -19.28 -2.50
C GLY A 202 -7.62 -20.35 -1.54
N GLN A 203 -8.34 -21.47 -1.40
CA GLN A 203 -8.07 -22.53 -0.40
C GLN A 203 -7.66 -23.86 -1.01
N GLN A 204 -7.50 -23.98 -2.33
CA GLN A 204 -7.06 -25.23 -2.93
C GLN A 204 -5.64 -25.59 -2.47
N GLN A 205 -5.46 -26.84 -2.01
CA GLN A 205 -4.21 -27.40 -1.50
C GLN A 205 -3.67 -26.66 -0.25
N ALA A 206 -4.52 -26.00 0.52
CA ALA A 206 -4.09 -25.20 1.67
C ALA A 206 -3.74 -26.05 2.89
N ASP A 207 -2.66 -25.64 3.60
CA ASP A 207 -2.32 -26.12 4.95
C ASP A 207 -3.03 -25.28 6.03
N VAL A 208 -3.54 -24.11 5.66
CA VAL A 208 -4.22 -23.14 6.53
C VAL A 208 -5.37 -22.49 5.77
N LEU A 209 -6.48 -22.25 6.46
CA LEU A 209 -7.62 -21.54 5.86
C LEU A 209 -7.42 -20.02 5.95
N LEU A 210 -7.83 -19.30 4.92
CA LEU A 210 -7.84 -17.85 4.90
C LEU A 210 -9.26 -17.35 4.63
N SER A 211 -9.76 -16.43 5.46
CA SER A 211 -11.12 -15.89 5.33
C SER A 211 -11.13 -14.36 5.40
N VAL A 212 -12.13 -13.74 4.77
CA VAL A 212 -12.28 -12.29 4.75
C VAL A 212 -12.90 -11.81 6.06
N THR A 213 -12.24 -10.86 6.73
CA THR A 213 -12.74 -10.18 7.92
C THR A 213 -12.45 -8.68 7.80
N PRO A 214 -13.43 -7.79 7.94
CA PRO A 214 -13.19 -6.33 7.94
C PRO A 214 -12.21 -5.90 9.04
N PRO A 215 -11.31 -4.94 8.78
CA PRO A 215 -10.26 -4.56 9.72
C PRO A 215 -10.72 -4.29 11.15
N PRO A 216 -11.76 -3.47 11.42
CA PRO A 216 -12.18 -3.19 12.80
C PRO A 216 -12.77 -4.38 13.54
N GLN A 217 -13.14 -5.45 12.83
CA GLN A 217 -13.73 -6.67 13.40
C GLN A 217 -12.67 -7.72 13.75
N MET A 218 -11.44 -7.57 13.27
CA MET A 218 -10.37 -8.56 13.46
C MET A 218 -10.14 -8.93 14.94
N PRO A 219 -9.95 -7.98 15.88
CA PRO A 219 -9.74 -8.33 17.28
C PRO A 219 -10.91 -9.11 17.90
N ALA A 220 -12.15 -8.69 17.64
CA ALA A 220 -13.34 -9.35 18.18
C ALA A 220 -13.51 -10.78 17.60
N THR A 221 -13.20 -10.96 16.31
CA THR A 221 -13.28 -12.28 15.64
C THR A 221 -12.19 -13.22 16.16
N LEU A 222 -11.00 -12.70 16.49
CA LEU A 222 -9.91 -13.43 17.14
C LEU A 222 -10.32 -13.84 18.57
N GLU A 223 -10.85 -12.91 19.36
CA GLU A 223 -11.31 -13.14 20.73
C GLU A 223 -12.42 -14.19 20.80
N ALA A 224 -13.32 -14.19 19.82
CA ALA A 224 -14.39 -15.18 19.69
C ALA A 224 -13.89 -16.58 19.24
N GLY A 225 -12.61 -16.70 18.83
CA GLY A 225 -12.03 -17.95 18.34
C GLY A 225 -12.49 -18.37 16.94
N THR A 226 -13.20 -17.51 16.19
CA THR A 226 -13.60 -17.78 14.81
C THR A 226 -12.40 -17.81 13.87
N ILE A 227 -11.39 -16.97 14.14
CA ILE A 227 -10.08 -17.00 13.49
C ILE A 227 -9.00 -17.21 14.54
N SER A 228 -7.90 -17.85 14.14
CA SER A 228 -6.76 -18.16 15.01
C SER A 228 -5.63 -17.14 14.89
N GLY A 229 -5.71 -16.29 13.89
CA GLY A 229 -4.79 -15.20 13.60
C GLY A 229 -5.30 -14.37 12.44
N TYR A 230 -4.60 -13.31 12.10
CA TYR A 230 -4.98 -12.43 10.99
C TYR A 230 -3.80 -11.60 10.48
N SER A 231 -3.94 -11.05 9.27
CA SER A 231 -3.11 -9.98 8.76
C SER A 231 -3.97 -8.73 8.56
N VAL A 232 -3.58 -7.63 9.20
CA VAL A 232 -4.34 -6.37 9.18
C VAL A 232 -3.43 -5.16 9.36
N GLY A 233 -3.85 -3.99 8.87
CA GLY A 233 -3.24 -2.70 9.17
C GLY A 233 -3.53 -2.24 10.60
N GLU A 234 -2.75 -1.26 11.08
CA GLU A 234 -2.96 -0.68 12.40
C GLU A 234 -4.23 0.21 12.46
N PRO A 235 -4.85 0.33 13.65
CA PRO A 235 -4.33 -0.02 14.98
C PRO A 235 -4.76 -1.42 15.47
N TRP A 236 -5.26 -2.28 14.61
CA TRP A 236 -5.99 -3.49 15.03
C TRP A 236 -5.09 -4.62 15.54
N ASN A 237 -3.79 -4.62 15.20
CA ASN A 237 -2.81 -5.50 15.85
C ASN A 237 -2.53 -5.00 17.28
N GLN A 238 -2.26 -3.71 17.45
CA GLN A 238 -2.02 -3.12 18.76
C GLN A 238 -3.24 -3.19 19.67
N ALA A 239 -4.45 -3.15 19.10
CA ALA A 239 -5.69 -3.37 19.86
C ALA A 239 -5.76 -4.78 20.46
N ALA A 240 -5.31 -5.81 19.73
CA ALA A 240 -5.23 -7.18 20.26
C ALA A 240 -4.20 -7.31 21.38
N VAL A 241 -3.03 -6.68 21.24
CA VAL A 241 -2.01 -6.63 22.29
C VAL A 241 -2.53 -5.93 23.54
N ALA A 242 -3.16 -4.76 23.38
CA ALA A 242 -3.71 -3.98 24.49
C ALA A 242 -4.78 -4.75 25.27
N LYS A 243 -5.63 -5.50 24.56
CA LYS A 243 -6.65 -6.40 25.16
C LYS A 243 -6.04 -7.69 25.73
N GLY A 244 -4.81 -8.03 25.42
CA GLY A 244 -4.16 -9.29 25.83
C GLY A 244 -4.76 -10.54 25.18
N ILE A 245 -5.30 -10.42 23.95
CA ILE A 245 -5.95 -11.52 23.22
C ILE A 245 -5.12 -12.06 22.06
N GLY A 246 -4.07 -11.37 21.64
CA GLY A 246 -3.24 -11.78 20.51
C GLY A 246 -1.85 -11.17 20.55
N VAL A 247 -0.97 -11.78 19.77
CA VAL A 247 0.45 -11.42 19.68
C VAL A 247 0.81 -11.25 18.20
N PRO A 248 1.25 -10.06 17.78
CA PRO A 248 1.89 -9.89 16.49
C PRO A 248 3.17 -10.70 16.41
N VAL A 249 3.27 -11.61 15.45
CA VAL A 249 4.46 -12.47 15.28
C VAL A 249 5.43 -11.89 14.26
N ILE A 250 4.94 -11.04 13.36
CA ILE A 250 5.79 -10.38 12.37
C ILE A 250 5.08 -9.11 11.85
N SER A 251 5.83 -8.02 11.73
CA SER A 251 5.43 -6.84 10.96
C SER A 251 5.82 -7.00 9.50
N ASP A 252 5.09 -6.38 8.60
CA ASP A 252 5.25 -6.59 7.16
C ASP A 252 6.55 -5.99 6.60
N ASP A 253 7.11 -4.96 7.23
CA ASP A 253 8.44 -4.44 6.91
C ASP A 253 9.57 -5.46 7.13
N LEU A 254 9.35 -6.46 8.00
CA LEU A 254 10.23 -7.61 8.18
C LEU A 254 10.00 -8.72 7.14
N ILE A 255 8.86 -8.72 6.45
CA ILE A 255 8.60 -9.60 5.30
C ILE A 255 9.22 -9.01 4.03
N TRP A 256 8.99 -7.74 3.79
CA TRP A 256 9.55 -6.96 2.70
C TRP A 256 9.69 -5.49 3.14
N LYS A 257 10.90 -5.04 3.30
CA LYS A 257 11.18 -3.68 3.77
C LYS A 257 10.67 -2.63 2.78
N ASN A 258 9.99 -1.61 3.30
CA ASN A 258 9.39 -0.53 2.51
C ASN A 258 8.40 -1.03 1.44
N ASN A 259 7.62 -2.05 1.78
CA ASN A 259 6.58 -2.55 0.89
C ASN A 259 5.45 -1.53 0.72
N PRO A 260 4.91 -1.36 -0.51
CA PRO A 260 3.76 -0.50 -0.75
C PRO A 260 2.49 -1.11 -0.15
N ASP A 261 1.54 -0.26 0.32
CA ASP A 261 0.31 -0.78 0.90
C ASP A 261 -0.95 -0.18 0.26
N LYS A 262 -1.27 1.07 0.57
CA LYS A 262 -2.51 1.71 0.12
C LYS A 262 -2.26 2.71 -1.00
N VAL A 263 -3.32 2.99 -1.73
CA VAL A 263 -3.35 4.04 -2.75
C VAL A 263 -4.59 4.91 -2.58
N PHE A 264 -4.56 6.12 -3.12
CA PHE A 264 -5.76 6.92 -3.31
C PHE A 264 -6.27 6.69 -4.73
N GLY A 265 -7.42 6.06 -4.87
CA GLY A 265 -8.01 5.68 -6.15
C GLY A 265 -9.19 6.53 -6.55
N VAL A 266 -9.30 6.78 -7.86
CA VAL A 266 -10.45 7.39 -8.53
C VAL A 266 -10.80 6.58 -9.77
N THR A 267 -12.03 6.72 -10.29
CA THR A 267 -12.31 6.13 -11.61
C THR A 267 -11.52 6.88 -12.69
N LYS A 268 -11.17 6.18 -13.77
CA LYS A 268 -10.56 6.83 -14.94
C LYS A 268 -11.49 7.90 -15.51
N ALA A 269 -12.81 7.65 -15.51
CA ALA A 269 -13.80 8.62 -15.96
C ALA A 269 -13.77 9.91 -15.12
N PHE A 270 -13.58 9.82 -13.80
CA PHE A 270 -13.39 10.99 -12.92
C PHE A 270 -12.10 11.73 -13.29
N ALA A 271 -10.98 11.01 -13.41
CA ALA A 271 -9.69 11.62 -13.73
C ALA A 271 -9.69 12.33 -15.10
N ASP A 272 -10.35 11.74 -16.08
CA ASP A 272 -10.48 12.33 -17.43
C ASP A 272 -11.41 13.55 -17.46
N LYS A 273 -12.49 13.53 -16.68
CA LYS A 273 -13.49 14.60 -16.64
C LYS A 273 -13.04 15.79 -15.79
N TYR A 274 -12.29 15.53 -14.73
CA TYR A 274 -11.88 16.51 -13.72
C TYR A 274 -10.36 16.48 -13.48
N PRO A 275 -9.53 16.69 -14.53
CA PRO A 275 -8.09 16.52 -14.42
C PRO A 275 -7.44 17.51 -13.46
N ASN A 276 -7.87 18.79 -13.41
CA ASN A 276 -7.33 19.75 -12.44
C ASN A 276 -7.76 19.39 -11.03
N THR A 277 -9.02 19.02 -10.79
CA THR A 277 -9.49 18.53 -9.49
C THR A 277 -8.62 17.38 -8.98
N HIS A 278 -8.31 16.41 -9.85
CA HIS A 278 -7.46 15.26 -9.50
C HIS A 278 -6.05 15.71 -9.10
N ILE A 279 -5.44 16.67 -9.84
CA ILE A 279 -4.13 17.23 -9.51
C ILE A 279 -4.19 17.95 -8.14
N HIS A 280 -5.19 18.77 -7.89
CA HIS A 280 -5.36 19.49 -6.61
C HIS A 280 -5.56 18.52 -5.42
N LEU A 281 -6.31 17.43 -5.62
CA LEU A 281 -6.40 16.34 -4.62
C LEU A 281 -5.03 15.76 -4.29
N VAL A 282 -4.24 15.42 -5.30
CA VAL A 282 -2.90 14.86 -5.13
C VAL A 282 -1.97 15.85 -4.43
N LYS A 283 -2.03 17.15 -4.76
CA LYS A 283 -1.28 18.21 -4.06
C LYS A 283 -1.59 18.23 -2.56
N ALA A 284 -2.86 18.23 -2.19
CA ALA A 284 -3.29 18.23 -0.79
C ALA A 284 -2.79 16.99 -0.03
N LEU A 285 -2.88 15.81 -0.66
CA LEU A 285 -2.43 14.55 -0.06
C LEU A 285 -0.91 14.46 0.07
N ILE A 286 -0.15 14.96 -0.90
CA ILE A 286 1.32 15.05 -0.80
C ILE A 286 1.73 15.90 0.41
N ARG A 287 1.10 17.07 0.60
CA ARG A 287 1.36 17.94 1.75
C ARG A 287 1.05 17.26 3.07
N ALA A 288 -0.05 16.55 3.15
CA ALA A 288 -0.45 15.81 4.36
C ALA A 288 0.54 14.68 4.68
N ALA A 289 0.95 13.91 3.69
CA ALA A 289 1.95 12.86 3.85
C ALA A 289 3.30 13.43 4.29
N TYR A 290 3.75 14.53 3.68
CA TYR A 290 4.96 15.25 4.08
C TYR A 290 4.89 15.71 5.54
N TRP A 291 3.79 16.31 5.95
CA TRP A 291 3.58 16.76 7.33
C TRP A 291 3.67 15.60 8.33
N LEU A 292 3.15 14.43 7.97
CA LEU A 292 3.20 13.22 8.83
C LEU A 292 4.63 12.75 9.10
N ASP A 293 5.54 12.86 8.13
CA ASP A 293 6.90 12.31 8.21
C ASP A 293 8.00 13.35 8.47
N GLN A 294 7.68 14.64 8.35
CA GLN A 294 8.68 15.70 8.49
C GLN A 294 9.32 15.72 9.89
N ASN A 295 10.57 16.20 9.97
CA ASN A 295 11.31 16.34 11.23
C ASN A 295 11.31 15.05 12.07
N ASN A 296 11.58 13.91 11.43
CA ASN A 296 11.66 12.62 12.12
C ASN A 296 10.36 12.25 12.86
N ASN A 297 9.24 12.31 12.16
CA ASN A 297 7.91 12.01 12.72
C ASN A 297 7.43 12.95 13.84
N ALA A 298 7.93 14.19 13.91
CA ALA A 298 7.61 15.12 15.00
C ALA A 298 6.10 15.37 15.17
N ASN A 299 5.33 15.28 14.09
CA ASN A 299 3.89 15.53 14.10
C ASN A 299 3.02 14.29 14.40
N ARG A 300 3.63 13.12 14.60
CA ARG A 300 2.88 11.87 14.76
C ARG A 300 1.97 11.87 16.00
N ALA A 301 2.38 12.51 17.10
CA ALA A 301 1.54 12.64 18.29
C ALA A 301 0.24 13.47 18.02
N GLU A 302 0.36 14.55 17.25
CA GLU A 302 -0.80 15.33 16.80
C GLU A 302 -1.66 14.51 15.83
N ALA A 303 -1.06 13.81 14.89
CA ALA A 303 -1.77 12.91 13.97
C ALA A 303 -2.57 11.84 14.71
N VAL A 304 -2.00 11.23 15.75
CA VAL A 304 -2.71 10.28 16.64
C VAL A 304 -3.95 10.92 17.26
N SER A 305 -3.82 12.15 17.79
CA SER A 305 -4.94 12.87 18.38
C SER A 305 -6.05 13.19 17.38
N ILE A 306 -5.69 13.44 16.11
CA ILE A 306 -6.63 13.65 15.01
C ILE A 306 -7.38 12.34 14.71
N ILE A 307 -6.65 11.28 14.35
CA ILE A 307 -7.28 10.05 13.84
C ILE A 307 -7.96 9.22 14.94
N ALA A 308 -7.64 9.43 16.22
CA ALA A 308 -8.34 8.78 17.33
C ALA A 308 -9.79 9.26 17.48
N ARG A 309 -10.17 10.37 16.87
CA ARG A 309 -11.56 10.86 16.92
C ARG A 309 -12.53 9.87 16.27
N PRO A 310 -13.78 9.75 16.80
CA PRO A 310 -14.76 8.77 16.32
C PRO A 310 -15.12 8.85 14.82
N ASN A 311 -15.03 10.05 14.24
CA ASN A 311 -15.29 10.27 12.82
C ASN A 311 -14.16 9.80 11.90
N TYR A 312 -13.00 9.44 12.44
CA TYR A 312 -11.88 8.86 11.71
C TYR A 312 -11.68 7.38 12.11
N VAL A 313 -10.54 7.01 12.70
CA VAL A 313 -10.30 5.62 13.12
C VAL A 313 -11.13 5.26 14.35
N GLY A 314 -11.20 6.16 15.34
CA GLY A 314 -12.03 5.99 16.53
C GLY A 314 -11.54 4.91 17.49
N ALA A 315 -10.25 4.54 17.44
CA ALA A 315 -9.61 3.67 18.42
C ALA A 315 -8.94 4.49 19.53
N ASP A 316 -8.60 3.83 20.64
CA ASP A 316 -7.88 4.47 21.73
C ASP A 316 -6.57 5.11 21.27
N ALA A 317 -6.34 6.36 21.61
CA ALA A 317 -5.16 7.12 21.19
C ALA A 317 -3.85 6.46 21.64
N LYS A 318 -3.81 5.81 22.81
CA LYS A 318 -2.62 5.09 23.29
C LYS A 318 -2.33 3.86 22.46
N VAL A 319 -3.38 3.18 21.98
CA VAL A 319 -3.26 2.02 21.08
C VAL A 319 -2.73 2.47 19.73
N ILE A 320 -3.29 3.52 19.14
CA ILE A 320 -2.81 4.10 17.87
C ILE A 320 -1.35 4.55 18.00
N ALA A 321 -1.00 5.22 19.10
CA ALA A 321 0.34 5.74 19.33
C ALA A 321 1.43 4.64 19.32
N ASN A 322 1.08 3.42 19.75
CA ASN A 322 2.05 2.31 19.82
C ASN A 322 2.71 1.97 18.48
N SER A 323 2.07 2.22 17.36
CA SER A 323 2.61 1.98 16.02
C SER A 323 2.88 3.26 15.23
N MET A 324 2.22 4.37 15.58
CA MET A 324 2.35 5.64 14.85
C MET A 324 3.54 6.50 15.29
N THR A 325 4.06 6.29 16.50
CA THR A 325 5.07 7.17 17.10
C THR A 325 6.48 6.56 17.18
N GLY A 326 6.80 5.65 16.25
CA GLY A 326 8.14 5.10 16.11
C GLY A 326 8.45 3.88 16.97
N THR A 327 7.43 3.22 17.46
CA THR A 327 7.52 1.97 18.23
C THR A 327 6.55 0.92 17.70
N PHE A 328 6.73 -0.34 18.12
CA PHE A 328 5.78 -1.42 17.91
C PHE A 328 5.82 -2.39 19.09
N GLU A 329 4.68 -2.78 19.62
CA GLU A 329 4.57 -3.70 20.74
C GLU A 329 4.16 -5.09 20.23
N TYR A 330 5.00 -6.12 20.46
CA TYR A 330 4.76 -7.50 20.04
C TYR A 330 3.98 -8.29 21.09
N GLU A 331 4.48 -8.41 22.30
CA GLU A 331 3.75 -8.87 23.46
C GLU A 331 3.56 -7.70 24.44
N LYS A 332 2.57 -7.78 25.32
CA LYS A 332 2.38 -6.76 26.34
C LYS A 332 3.66 -6.55 27.15
N GLY A 333 4.23 -5.37 27.04
CA GLY A 333 5.51 -5.01 27.67
C GLY A 333 6.75 -5.26 26.78
N ASP A 334 6.62 -5.89 25.62
CA ASP A 334 7.71 -6.01 24.63
C ASP A 334 7.58 -4.99 23.52
N LYS A 335 7.73 -3.73 23.89
CA LYS A 335 7.71 -2.58 22.98
C LYS A 335 9.09 -2.32 22.42
N ARG A 336 9.23 -2.30 21.11
CA ARG A 336 10.50 -2.14 20.39
C ARG A 336 10.50 -0.89 19.50
N PRO A 337 11.68 -0.28 19.27
CA PRO A 337 11.81 0.79 18.28
C PRO A 337 11.41 0.29 16.88
N ALA A 338 10.57 1.03 16.19
CA ALA A 338 10.12 0.76 14.83
C ALA A 338 9.78 2.09 14.11
N PRO A 339 10.80 2.95 13.85
CA PRO A 339 10.57 4.30 13.32
C PRO A 339 9.97 4.28 11.91
N ASP A 340 10.18 3.21 11.15
CA ASP A 340 9.70 3.03 9.78
C ASP A 340 8.57 1.99 9.69
N PHE A 341 7.92 1.66 10.81
CA PHE A 341 6.78 0.74 10.80
C PHE A 341 5.68 1.21 9.86
N ASN A 342 5.37 2.51 9.84
CA ASN A 342 4.44 3.10 8.90
C ASN A 342 5.02 4.41 8.35
N VAL A 343 5.28 4.44 7.06
CA VAL A 343 5.93 5.55 6.35
C VAL A 343 4.95 6.18 5.39
N PHE A 344 4.76 7.51 5.47
CA PHE A 344 3.80 8.22 4.62
C PHE A 344 4.45 9.01 3.49
N PHE A 345 5.68 9.51 3.67
CA PHE A 345 6.34 10.36 2.68
C PHE A 345 7.80 9.96 2.39
N ARG A 346 8.57 9.64 3.44
CA ARG A 346 9.96 9.23 3.28
C ARG A 346 10.10 8.07 2.29
N HIS A 347 11.29 7.89 1.74
CA HIS A 347 11.57 6.84 0.73
C HIS A 347 10.69 6.95 -0.51
N HIS A 348 10.23 8.18 -0.84
CA HIS A 348 9.30 8.44 -1.94
C HIS A 348 7.99 7.62 -1.84
N ALA A 349 7.50 7.42 -0.61
CA ALA A 349 6.34 6.58 -0.31
C ALA A 349 5.09 6.97 -1.11
N THR A 350 4.95 8.26 -1.44
CA THR A 350 3.77 8.77 -2.15
C THR A 350 3.83 8.63 -3.67
N TYR A 351 5.02 8.34 -4.24
CA TYR A 351 5.15 8.20 -5.69
C TYR A 351 4.60 6.85 -6.16
N PRO A 352 3.65 6.83 -7.12
CA PRO A 352 3.01 5.60 -7.57
C PRO A 352 3.90 4.89 -8.60
N TYR A 353 4.83 4.05 -8.13
CA TYR A 353 5.75 3.31 -8.99
C TYR A 353 5.03 2.21 -9.79
N TYR A 354 5.29 2.13 -11.08
CA TYR A 354 4.82 1.02 -11.93
C TYR A 354 5.30 -0.33 -11.41
N SER A 355 6.54 -0.40 -10.90
CA SER A 355 7.08 -1.63 -10.31
C SER A 355 6.26 -2.13 -9.12
N ASP A 356 5.62 -1.25 -8.34
CA ASP A 356 4.72 -1.67 -7.25
C ASP A 356 3.46 -2.33 -7.82
N ALA A 357 2.85 -1.75 -8.85
CA ALA A 357 1.71 -2.36 -9.55
C ALA A 357 2.06 -3.73 -10.16
N VAL A 358 3.26 -3.85 -10.76
CA VAL A 358 3.76 -5.12 -11.30
C VAL A 358 3.88 -6.15 -10.18
N TRP A 359 4.41 -5.78 -9.00
CA TRP A 359 4.52 -6.71 -7.87
C TRP A 359 3.17 -7.29 -7.46
N TYR A 360 2.13 -6.48 -7.34
CA TYR A 360 0.78 -6.96 -7.02
C TYR A 360 0.28 -7.98 -8.05
N MET A 361 0.48 -7.71 -9.32
CA MET A 361 0.06 -8.64 -10.38
C MET A 361 0.88 -9.94 -10.37
N THR A 362 2.15 -9.91 -9.96
CA THR A 362 2.92 -11.14 -9.75
C THR A 362 2.34 -11.97 -8.61
N GLN A 363 1.88 -11.34 -7.52
CA GLN A 363 1.21 -12.07 -6.44
C GLN A 363 -0.16 -12.61 -6.87
N MET A 364 -0.94 -11.83 -7.64
CA MET A 364 -2.19 -12.33 -8.23
C MET A 364 -1.95 -13.56 -9.11
N ARG A 365 -0.85 -13.57 -9.89
CA ARG A 365 -0.43 -14.74 -10.67
C ARG A 365 0.06 -15.87 -9.79
N ARG A 366 0.96 -15.59 -8.84
CA ARG A 366 1.53 -16.58 -7.92
C ARG A 366 0.46 -17.40 -7.21
N TRP A 367 -0.64 -16.77 -6.84
CA TRP A 367 -1.71 -17.40 -6.06
C TRP A 367 -2.91 -17.83 -6.91
N GLY A 368 -2.84 -17.71 -8.24
CA GLY A 368 -3.82 -18.24 -9.18
C GLY A 368 -5.03 -17.34 -9.46
N GLN A 369 -5.08 -16.11 -8.97
CA GLN A 369 -6.13 -15.14 -9.33
C GLN A 369 -6.04 -14.78 -10.81
N ILE A 370 -4.83 -14.54 -11.33
CA ILE A 370 -4.56 -14.52 -12.76
C ILE A 370 -4.27 -15.97 -13.18
N ALA A 371 -5.29 -16.62 -13.76
CA ALA A 371 -5.25 -18.04 -14.07
C ALA A 371 -4.29 -18.40 -15.22
N GLU A 372 -4.10 -17.47 -16.16
CA GLU A 372 -3.28 -17.68 -17.35
C GLU A 372 -1.89 -17.06 -17.23
N ALA A 373 -0.89 -17.67 -17.88
CA ALA A 373 0.42 -17.08 -18.06
C ALA A 373 0.34 -15.77 -18.84
N LYS A 374 1.13 -14.75 -18.44
CA LYS A 374 1.20 -13.44 -19.09
C LYS A 374 2.66 -13.12 -19.39
N PRO A 375 2.98 -12.53 -20.58
CA PRO A 375 4.32 -12.05 -20.86
C PRO A 375 4.66 -10.83 -19.98
N ASP A 376 5.95 -10.55 -19.79
CA ASP A 376 6.42 -9.41 -18.99
C ASP A 376 5.83 -8.07 -19.47
N SER A 377 5.67 -7.92 -20.81
CA SER A 377 5.04 -6.72 -21.40
C SER A 377 3.62 -6.48 -20.94
N TRP A 378 2.84 -7.53 -20.70
CA TRP A 378 1.47 -7.39 -20.19
C TRP A 378 1.43 -6.74 -18.80
N TYR A 379 2.33 -7.14 -17.90
CA TYR A 379 2.45 -6.53 -16.56
C TYR A 379 2.78 -5.05 -16.65
N ALA A 380 3.71 -4.68 -17.52
CA ALA A 380 4.10 -3.29 -17.75
C ALA A 380 2.94 -2.45 -18.32
N GLU A 381 2.20 -2.99 -19.30
CA GLU A 381 1.02 -2.32 -19.88
C GLU A 381 -0.09 -2.10 -18.86
N MET A 382 -0.42 -3.11 -18.05
CA MET A 382 -1.46 -2.98 -17.03
C MET A 382 -1.06 -2.01 -15.94
N ALA A 383 0.20 -2.00 -15.50
CA ALA A 383 0.72 -1.04 -14.54
C ALA A 383 0.51 0.41 -15.03
N LYS A 384 0.81 0.69 -16.30
CA LYS A 384 0.62 2.02 -16.91
C LYS A 384 -0.84 2.42 -17.07
N LYS A 385 -1.76 1.47 -17.19
CA LYS A 385 -3.22 1.77 -17.22
C LYS A 385 -3.75 2.21 -15.88
N VAL A 386 -3.15 1.78 -14.78
CA VAL A 386 -3.67 2.00 -13.42
C VAL A 386 -2.89 3.08 -12.68
N TYR A 387 -1.57 3.04 -12.73
CA TYR A 387 -0.71 3.98 -12.00
C TYR A 387 -0.38 5.20 -12.85
N ARG A 388 -0.52 6.39 -12.25
CA ARG A 388 -0.41 7.70 -12.92
C ARG A 388 0.69 8.57 -12.30
N PRO A 389 1.97 8.14 -12.39
CA PRO A 389 3.09 8.96 -11.93
C PRO A 389 3.23 10.28 -12.69
N ASP A 390 2.65 10.38 -13.91
CA ASP A 390 2.56 11.60 -14.68
C ASP A 390 1.72 12.68 -13.97
N VAL A 391 0.55 12.33 -13.43
CA VAL A 391 -0.30 13.23 -12.65
C VAL A 391 0.39 13.64 -11.33
N TYR A 392 1.02 12.68 -10.65
CA TYR A 392 1.82 12.97 -9.46
C TYR A 392 2.94 13.98 -9.73
N ALA A 393 3.68 13.80 -10.82
CA ALA A 393 4.77 14.70 -11.19
C ALA A 393 4.27 16.13 -11.45
N ILE A 394 3.11 16.31 -12.07
CA ILE A 394 2.49 17.63 -12.25
C ILE A 394 2.17 18.24 -10.88
N ALA A 395 1.48 17.52 -10.00
CA ALA A 395 1.14 18.00 -8.66
C ALA A 395 2.38 18.39 -7.85
N ALA A 396 3.45 17.59 -7.89
CA ALA A 396 4.70 17.87 -7.20
C ALA A 396 5.38 19.15 -7.75
N LYS A 397 5.43 19.30 -9.07
CA LYS A 397 6.02 20.50 -9.71
C LYS A 397 5.25 21.77 -9.37
N GLU A 398 3.92 21.72 -9.30
CA GLU A 398 3.10 22.84 -8.83
C GLU A 398 3.44 23.23 -7.38
N LEU A 399 3.53 22.24 -6.47
CA LEU A 399 3.92 22.49 -5.07
C LEU A 399 5.32 23.10 -4.94
N ILE A 400 6.26 22.74 -5.80
CA ILE A 400 7.60 23.32 -5.86
C ILE A 400 7.51 24.77 -6.37
N ALA A 401 6.76 25.00 -7.45
CA ALA A 401 6.59 26.35 -8.03
C ALA A 401 5.90 27.31 -7.07
N GLU A 402 4.95 26.83 -6.28
CA GLU A 402 4.26 27.58 -5.21
C GLU A 402 5.14 27.80 -3.97
N GLY A 403 6.35 27.24 -3.91
CA GLY A 403 7.24 27.33 -2.75
C GLY A 403 6.77 26.56 -1.51
N LYS A 404 5.78 25.67 -1.66
CA LYS A 404 5.24 24.84 -0.57
C LYS A 404 6.12 23.63 -0.26
N MET A 405 6.89 23.15 -1.24
CA MET A 405 7.81 22.03 -1.11
C MET A 405 9.09 22.28 -1.94
N LYS A 406 10.12 21.48 -1.73
CA LYS A 406 11.41 21.58 -2.42
C LYS A 406 11.55 20.47 -3.44
N ALA A 407 12.31 20.73 -4.52
CA ALA A 407 12.61 19.70 -5.52
C ALA A 407 13.31 18.46 -4.92
N SER A 408 14.13 18.67 -3.85
CA SER A 408 14.80 17.58 -3.12
C SER A 408 13.86 16.66 -2.35
N ASP A 409 12.60 17.04 -2.16
CA ASP A 409 11.60 16.23 -1.46
C ASP A 409 11.02 15.12 -2.37
N PHE A 410 11.29 15.19 -3.67
CA PHE A 410 10.71 14.32 -4.71
C PHE A 410 11.78 13.55 -5.47
N PRO A 411 11.41 12.47 -6.19
CA PRO A 411 12.27 11.86 -7.19
C PRO A 411 12.72 12.88 -8.26
N ASP A 412 13.88 12.67 -8.83
CA ASP A 412 14.30 13.43 -10.02
C ASP A 412 13.46 13.02 -11.23
N PHE A 413 12.36 13.72 -11.47
CA PHE A 413 11.41 13.41 -12.53
C PHE A 413 12.01 13.37 -13.95
N ALA A 414 13.19 13.96 -14.15
CA ALA A 414 13.89 13.89 -15.44
C ALA A 414 14.54 12.51 -15.67
N LYS A 415 14.80 11.77 -14.60
CA LYS A 415 15.46 10.45 -14.63
C LYS A 415 14.52 9.32 -14.17
N GLU A 416 13.38 9.66 -13.57
CA GLU A 416 12.47 8.68 -12.99
C GLU A 416 11.71 7.89 -14.07
N SER A 417 11.88 6.58 -14.05
CA SER A 417 11.25 5.67 -15.00
C SER A 417 9.91 5.07 -14.52
N GLY A 418 9.59 5.26 -13.23
CA GLY A 418 8.50 4.58 -12.55
C GLY A 418 8.85 3.17 -12.07
N TYR A 419 10.11 2.77 -12.16
CA TYR A 419 10.58 1.46 -11.71
C TYR A 419 11.66 1.62 -10.64
N LYS A 420 11.40 1.06 -9.46
CA LYS A 420 12.40 0.96 -8.40
C LYS A 420 13.55 0.06 -8.84
N PRO A 421 14.77 0.27 -8.33
CA PRO A 421 15.88 -0.68 -8.49
C PRO A 421 15.46 -2.08 -8.02
N ALA A 422 16.09 -3.12 -8.57
CA ALA A 422 15.90 -4.49 -8.11
C ALA A 422 16.15 -4.60 -6.60
N ASP A 423 15.26 -5.28 -5.90
CA ASP A 423 15.25 -5.38 -4.43
C ASP A 423 15.28 -6.86 -4.00
N SER A 424 16.12 -7.17 -3.01
CA SER A 424 16.23 -8.50 -2.40
C SER A 424 15.98 -8.48 -0.88
N ASN A 425 15.37 -7.42 -0.36
CA ASN A 425 15.06 -7.25 1.06
C ASN A 425 13.77 -7.99 1.48
N PHE A 426 13.54 -9.15 0.89
CA PHE A 426 12.47 -10.07 1.28
C PHE A 426 12.96 -11.07 2.34
N ILE A 427 12.06 -11.53 3.20
CA ILE A 427 12.35 -12.47 4.29
C ILE A 427 13.05 -13.77 3.83
N ASP A 428 12.81 -14.19 2.58
CA ASP A 428 13.37 -15.38 1.94
C ASP A 428 14.57 -15.08 1.02
N GLY A 429 14.97 -13.81 0.92
CA GLY A 429 16.10 -13.39 0.09
C GLY A 429 15.85 -13.44 -1.43
N VAL A 430 14.59 -13.63 -1.84
CA VAL A 430 14.20 -13.59 -3.27
C VAL A 430 14.43 -12.19 -3.82
N SER A 431 14.94 -12.10 -5.05
CA SER A 431 15.15 -10.80 -5.72
C SER A 431 13.99 -10.45 -6.63
N TYR A 432 13.47 -9.23 -6.51
CA TYR A 432 12.42 -8.66 -7.33
C TYR A 432 12.94 -7.55 -8.23
N ASP A 433 12.73 -7.69 -9.54
CA ASP A 433 12.92 -6.66 -10.55
C ASP A 433 11.57 -6.45 -11.28
N GLY A 434 11.00 -5.26 -11.19
CA GLY A 434 9.71 -4.94 -11.83
C GLY A 434 9.72 -5.07 -13.36
N HIS A 435 10.90 -5.08 -14.00
CA HIS A 435 11.04 -5.34 -15.43
C HIS A 435 11.00 -6.83 -15.80
N LYS A 436 11.13 -7.74 -14.81
CA LYS A 436 11.25 -9.18 -15.00
C LYS A 436 10.30 -9.98 -14.12
N PRO A 437 8.98 -9.73 -14.20
CA PRO A 437 8.01 -10.38 -13.31
C PRO A 437 8.00 -11.90 -13.42
N ASN A 438 8.20 -12.48 -14.59
CA ASN A 438 8.24 -13.92 -14.76
C ASN A 438 9.52 -14.55 -14.16
N ASP A 439 10.66 -13.87 -14.20
CA ASP A 439 11.88 -14.32 -13.52
C ASP A 439 11.73 -14.29 -11.99
N TYR A 440 11.00 -13.29 -11.47
CA TYR A 440 10.64 -13.25 -10.05
C TYR A 440 9.77 -14.45 -9.65
N LEU A 441 8.72 -14.75 -10.43
CA LEU A 441 7.83 -15.88 -10.18
C LEU A 441 8.53 -17.24 -10.18
N LYS A 442 9.60 -17.42 -10.97
CA LYS A 442 10.37 -18.67 -11.03
C LYS A 442 11.11 -19.02 -9.76
N GLN A 443 11.41 -18.03 -8.90
CA GLN A 443 12.23 -18.20 -7.70
C GLN A 443 11.48 -18.87 -6.55
N PHE A 444 10.14 -18.89 -6.55
CA PHE A 444 9.35 -19.41 -5.45
C PHE A 444 9.24 -20.94 -5.44
N ALA A 445 9.42 -21.54 -4.26
CA ALA A 445 9.14 -22.97 -4.07
C ALA A 445 7.63 -23.24 -4.04
N ILE A 446 6.85 -22.36 -3.40
CA ILE A 446 5.38 -22.43 -3.32
C ILE A 446 4.79 -21.25 -4.10
N GLY A 447 4.01 -21.55 -5.13
CA GLY A 447 3.39 -20.56 -6.00
C GLY A 447 3.37 -20.97 -7.46
N LEU A 448 2.39 -20.47 -8.22
CA LEU A 448 2.34 -20.68 -9.68
C LEU A 448 3.42 -19.86 -10.35
N LYS A 449 4.11 -20.51 -11.27
CA LYS A 449 5.10 -19.87 -12.15
C LYS A 449 4.42 -19.36 -13.42
N GLY A 450 5.19 -18.71 -14.30
CA GLY A 450 4.65 -18.06 -15.48
C GLY A 450 3.77 -18.97 -16.36
N ASP A 451 4.16 -20.21 -16.57
CA ASP A 451 3.51 -21.17 -17.47
C ASP A 451 2.67 -22.26 -16.78
N GLN A 452 2.67 -22.31 -15.45
CA GLN A 452 1.94 -23.33 -14.69
C GLN A 452 0.44 -23.01 -14.59
N LYS A 453 -0.37 -24.08 -14.62
CA LYS A 453 -1.82 -24.05 -14.33
C LYS A 453 -2.12 -24.93 -13.11
N LEU A 454 -3.15 -24.55 -12.36
CA LEU A 454 -3.68 -25.40 -11.30
C LEU A 454 -4.47 -26.58 -11.87
#